data_3aa7ef0762f10a2fc0b013e92c893f6b
#
_entry.id   3aa7ef0762f10a2fc0b013e92c893f6b
#
_cell.length_a   1.000
_cell.length_b   1.000
_cell.length_c   1.000
_cell.angle_alpha   90.00
_cell.angle_beta   90.00
_cell.angle_gamma   90.00
#
_symmetry.space_group_name_H-M   'P 1'
#
loop_
_entity.id
_entity.type
_entity.pdbx_description
1 polymer ?
#
loop_
_entity_poly.entity_id
_entity_poly.type
_entity_poly.pdbx_seq_one_letter_code
_entity_poly.pdbx_strand_id
1 'polypeptide(L)'
;MADNARFWAGEIYFNEGWFQKAILEYEKVIKEYPKGNKVPGAYLKQGISFHKLGEKANARLILNELIMKFPDSNEAKIARQKVSRIE
;
A
#
# COMPACT_ATOMS: atom_id res chain seq x y z
N MET A 1 -2.38 18.58 5.12
CA MET A 1 -1.18 17.92 5.63
C MET A 1 -0.44 17.26 4.48
N ALA A 2 0.89 17.26 4.55
CA ALA A 2 1.72 16.75 3.45
C ALA A 2 1.52 15.26 3.22
N ASP A 3 1.34 14.46 4.30
CA ASP A 3 1.10 13.02 4.17
C ASP A 3 -0.20 12.75 3.43
N ASN A 4 -1.25 13.54 3.70
CA ASN A 4 -2.52 13.40 2.98
C ASN A 4 -2.35 13.74 1.50
N ALA A 5 -1.61 14.80 1.19
CA ALA A 5 -1.40 15.20 -0.19
C ALA A 5 -0.68 14.10 -0.97
N ARG A 6 0.35 13.51 -0.38
CA ARG A 6 1.08 12.41 -1.02
C ARG A 6 0.22 11.17 -1.18
N PHE A 7 -0.54 10.85 -0.13
CA PHE A 7 -1.44 9.70 -0.19
C PHE A 7 -2.48 9.88 -1.30
N TRP A 8 -3.06 11.06 -1.39
CA TRP A 8 -4.06 11.34 -2.43
C TRP A 8 -3.46 11.34 -3.83
N ALA A 9 -2.21 11.78 -3.98
CA ALA A 9 -1.51 11.66 -5.26
C ALA A 9 -1.41 10.18 -5.66
N GLY A 10 -1.04 9.32 -4.71
CA GLY A 10 -1.02 7.88 -4.95
C GLY A 10 -2.37 7.34 -5.36
N GLU A 11 -3.44 7.78 -4.69
CA GLU A 11 -4.80 7.35 -4.99
C GLU A 11 -5.22 7.77 -6.40
N ILE A 12 -4.86 8.98 -6.82
CA ILE A 12 -5.16 9.45 -8.17
C ILE A 12 -4.46 8.57 -9.21
N TYR A 13 -3.17 8.32 -9.03
CA TYR A 13 -2.44 7.43 -9.94
C TYR A 13 -3.02 6.03 -9.95
N PHE A 14 -3.36 5.52 -8.77
CA PHE A 14 -3.97 4.19 -8.64
C PHE A 14 -5.27 4.11 -9.45
N ASN A 15 -6.14 5.09 -9.30
CA ASN A 15 -7.42 5.12 -9.99
C ASN A 15 -7.27 5.26 -11.50
N GLU A 16 -6.19 5.90 -11.94
CA GLU A 16 -5.88 6.03 -13.38
C GLU A 16 -5.20 4.76 -13.95
N GLY A 17 -4.87 3.81 -13.10
CA GLY A 17 -4.16 2.61 -13.52
C GLY A 17 -2.65 2.81 -13.66
N TRP A 18 -2.10 3.91 -13.17
CA TRP A 18 -0.68 4.21 -13.21
C TRP A 18 -0.01 3.67 -11.95
N PHE A 19 0.05 2.34 -11.87
CA PHE A 19 0.41 1.66 -10.62
C PHE A 19 1.85 1.91 -10.19
N GLN A 20 2.79 2.04 -11.15
CA GLN A 20 4.19 2.33 -10.80
C GLN A 20 4.30 3.69 -10.12
N LYS A 21 3.60 4.70 -10.64
CA LYS A 21 3.60 6.04 -10.03
C LYS A 21 2.91 6.03 -8.68
N ALA A 22 1.82 5.28 -8.57
CA ALA A 22 1.11 5.14 -7.29
C ALA A 22 2.04 4.55 -6.23
N ILE A 23 2.80 3.50 -6.58
CA ILE A 23 3.75 2.85 -5.67
C ILE A 23 4.75 3.88 -5.12
N LEU A 24 5.27 4.75 -5.98
CA LEU A 24 6.25 5.76 -5.56
C LEU A 24 5.65 6.75 -4.57
N GLU A 25 4.41 7.20 -4.80
CA GLU A 25 3.76 8.13 -3.88
C GLU A 25 3.45 7.48 -2.54
N TYR A 26 2.96 6.24 -2.56
CA TYR A 26 2.72 5.50 -1.32
C TYR A 26 4.00 5.26 -0.55
N GLU A 27 5.10 4.98 -1.26
CA GLU A 27 6.39 4.80 -0.62
C GLU A 27 6.83 6.06 0.12
N LYS A 28 6.59 7.23 -0.46
CA LYS A 28 6.90 8.50 0.20
C LYS A 28 6.09 8.68 1.48
N VAL A 29 4.81 8.29 1.47
CA VAL A 29 3.99 8.34 2.68
C VAL A 29 4.61 7.48 3.78
N ILE A 30 4.98 6.27 3.43
CA ILE A 30 5.53 5.30 4.39
C ILE A 30 6.85 5.80 4.98
N LYS A 31 7.74 6.31 4.13
CA LYS A 31 9.08 6.70 4.55
C LYS A 31 9.13 8.07 5.24
N GLU A 32 8.36 9.03 4.72
CA GLU A 32 8.41 10.40 5.23
C GLU A 32 7.49 10.63 6.42
N TYR A 33 6.42 9.84 6.53
CA TYR A 33 5.42 10.02 7.58
C TYR A 33 5.11 8.67 8.25
N PRO A 34 6.13 7.99 8.81
CA PRO A 34 5.95 6.60 9.29
C PRO A 34 4.95 6.46 10.43
N LYS A 35 4.65 7.55 11.14
CA LYS A 35 3.67 7.52 12.22
C LYS A 35 2.33 8.15 11.82
N GLY A 36 2.19 8.48 10.54
CA GLY A 36 0.96 9.09 10.05
C GLY A 36 -0.16 8.08 9.94
N ASN A 37 -1.40 8.57 10.00
CA ASN A 37 -2.58 7.71 9.95
C ASN A 37 -2.85 7.13 8.57
N LYS A 38 -2.14 7.58 7.54
CA LYS A 38 -2.29 7.06 6.18
C LYS A 38 -1.36 5.89 5.89
N VAL A 39 -0.42 5.56 6.79
CA VAL A 39 0.60 4.54 6.52
C VAL A 39 -0.01 3.17 6.26
N PRO A 40 -0.97 2.65 7.07
CA PRO A 40 -1.56 1.35 6.76
C PRO A 40 -2.25 1.33 5.40
N GLY A 41 -2.97 2.40 5.04
CA GLY A 41 -3.59 2.52 3.73
C GLY A 41 -2.58 2.55 2.60
N ALA A 42 -1.46 3.24 2.81
CA ALA A 42 -0.39 3.31 1.81
C ALA A 42 0.23 1.94 1.57
N TYR A 43 0.49 1.16 2.63
CA TYR A 43 0.96 -0.21 2.48
C TYR A 43 -0.02 -1.05 1.68
N LEU A 44 -1.30 -0.99 2.03
CA LEU A 44 -2.33 -1.81 1.37
C LEU A 44 -2.38 -1.50 -0.12
N LYS A 45 -2.48 -0.21 -0.46
CA LYS A 45 -2.60 0.19 -1.85
C LYS A 45 -1.32 -0.06 -2.63
N GLN A 46 -0.16 0.09 -1.99
CA GLN A 46 1.10 -0.25 -2.62
C GLN A 46 1.16 -1.74 -2.94
N GLY A 47 0.76 -2.59 -2.01
CA GLY A 47 0.71 -4.03 -2.24
C GLY A 47 -0.23 -4.40 -3.37
N ILE A 48 -1.41 -3.79 -3.42
CA ILE A 48 -2.36 -4.01 -4.49
C ILE A 48 -1.78 -3.56 -5.83
N SER A 49 -1.08 -2.42 -5.83
CA SER A 49 -0.46 -1.89 -7.05
C SER A 49 0.58 -2.84 -7.61
N PHE A 50 1.43 -3.42 -6.74
CA PHE A 50 2.38 -4.45 -7.18
C PHE A 50 1.65 -5.65 -7.79
N HIS A 51 0.57 -6.08 -7.16
CA HIS A 51 -0.20 -7.22 -7.68
C HIS A 51 -0.79 -6.91 -9.06
N LYS A 52 -1.31 -5.69 -9.24
CA LYS A 52 -1.86 -5.25 -10.53
C LYS A 52 -0.80 -5.26 -11.63
N LEU A 53 0.46 -5.01 -11.26
CA LEU A 53 1.57 -5.05 -12.21
C LEU A 53 2.10 -6.48 -12.44
N GLY A 54 1.53 -7.47 -11.78
CA GLY A 54 1.99 -8.85 -11.88
C GLY A 54 3.21 -9.16 -11.03
N GLU A 55 3.61 -8.25 -10.16
CA GLU A 55 4.78 -8.45 -9.28
C GLU A 55 4.32 -9.08 -7.97
N LYS A 56 4.02 -10.35 -8.04
CA LYS A 56 3.38 -11.09 -6.95
C LYS A 56 4.26 -11.18 -5.70
N ALA A 57 5.56 -11.39 -5.88
CA ALA A 57 6.48 -11.49 -4.75
C ALA A 57 6.55 -10.17 -3.99
N ASN A 58 6.64 -9.05 -4.70
CA ASN A 58 6.65 -7.72 -4.08
C ASN A 58 5.32 -7.43 -3.39
N ALA A 59 4.21 -7.81 -4.02
CA ALA A 59 2.89 -7.63 -3.42
C ALA A 59 2.79 -8.36 -2.08
N ARG A 60 3.21 -9.63 -2.06
CA ARG A 60 3.19 -10.43 -0.82
C ARG A 60 4.06 -9.81 0.25
N LEU A 61 5.27 -9.37 -0.13
CA LEU A 61 6.21 -8.76 0.80
C LEU A 61 5.59 -7.53 1.49
N ILE A 62 5.02 -6.64 0.70
CA ILE A 62 4.45 -5.39 1.21
C ILE A 62 3.21 -5.66 2.07
N LEU A 63 2.34 -6.56 1.62
CA LEU A 63 1.13 -6.89 2.38
C LEU A 63 1.48 -7.58 3.70
N ASN A 64 2.49 -8.43 3.71
CA ASN A 64 2.95 -9.07 4.95
C ASN A 64 3.59 -8.07 5.90
N GLU A 65 4.29 -7.07 5.38
CA GLU A 65 4.83 -6.00 6.20
C GLU A 65 3.72 -5.22 6.90
N LEU A 66 2.67 -4.91 6.18
CA LEU A 66 1.49 -4.26 6.74
C LEU A 66 0.90 -5.07 7.90
N ILE A 67 0.73 -6.38 7.68
CA ILE A 67 0.17 -7.28 8.70
C ILE A 67 1.05 -7.30 9.94
N MET A 68 2.37 -7.33 9.77
CA MET A 68 3.30 -7.36 10.89
C MET A 68 3.33 -6.05 11.67
N LYS A 69 3.29 -4.93 10.98
CA LYS A 69 3.43 -3.62 11.62
C LYS A 69 2.13 -3.08 12.20
N PHE A 70 1.02 -3.41 11.58
CA PHE A 70 -0.30 -2.88 11.98
C PHE A 70 -1.33 -4.00 12.04
N PRO A 71 -1.10 -5.02 12.91
CA PRO A 71 -1.91 -6.25 12.87
C PRO A 71 -3.38 -6.03 13.20
N ASP A 72 -3.70 -4.97 13.95
CA ASP A 72 -5.08 -4.72 14.39
C ASP A 72 -5.84 -3.78 13.45
N SER A 73 -5.20 -3.30 12.38
CA SER A 73 -5.84 -2.37 11.48
C SER A 73 -6.82 -3.08 10.54
N ASN A 74 -7.81 -2.32 10.05
CA ASN A 74 -8.71 -2.83 9.02
C ASN A 74 -7.94 -3.18 7.75
N GLU A 75 -6.92 -2.39 7.45
CA GLU A 75 -6.07 -2.64 6.27
C GLU A 75 -5.36 -3.98 6.37
N ALA A 76 -4.90 -4.35 7.58
CA ALA A 76 -4.25 -5.65 7.78
C ALA A 76 -5.23 -6.80 7.54
N LYS A 77 -6.49 -6.63 7.93
CA LYS A 77 -7.52 -7.66 7.67
C LYS A 77 -7.70 -7.88 6.18
N ILE A 78 -7.77 -6.79 5.42
CA ILE A 78 -7.87 -6.87 3.96
C ILE A 78 -6.62 -7.51 3.38
N ALA A 79 -5.45 -7.12 3.90
CA ALA A 79 -4.17 -7.66 3.43
C ALA A 79 -4.10 -9.17 3.62
N ARG A 80 -4.56 -9.69 4.76
CA ARG A 80 -4.57 -11.14 5.02
C ARG A 80 -5.40 -11.88 3.97
N GLN A 81 -6.56 -11.33 3.62
CA GLN A 81 -7.39 -11.93 2.60
C GLN A 81 -6.72 -11.92 1.24
N LYS A 82 -6.06 -10.81 0.90
CA LYS A 82 -5.40 -10.69 -0.40
C LYS A 82 -4.17 -11.59 -0.50
N VAL A 83 -3.37 -11.68 0.55
CA VAL A 83 -2.18 -12.55 0.56
C VAL A 83 -2.57 -14.00 0.30
N SER A 84 -3.67 -14.45 0.90
CA SER A 84 -4.12 -15.82 0.73
C SER A 84 -4.54 -16.15 -0.70
N ARG A 85 -4.80 -15.12 -1.53
CA ARG A 85 -5.23 -15.27 -2.92
C ARG A 85 -4.14 -15.02 -3.94
N ILE A 86 -2.98 -14.54 -3.50
CA ILE A 86 -1.84 -14.30 -4.40
C ILE A 86 -1.07 -15.62 -4.53
N GLU A 87 -0.97 -16.10 -5.76
CA GLU A 87 -0.29 -17.36 -6.03
C GLU A 87 1.06 -17.16 -6.68
#